data_9c76c422c2e304d06ba785fc0888c382
#
_entry.id   9c76c422c2e304d06ba785fc0888c382
#
_cell.length_a   1.000
_cell.length_b   1.000
_cell.length_c   1.000
_cell.angle_alpha   90.00
_cell.angle_beta   90.00
_cell.angle_gamma   90.00
#
_symmetry.space_group_name_H-M   'P 1'
#
loop_
_entity.id
_entity.type
_entity.pdbx_description
1 polymer ?
#
loop_
_entity_poly.entity_id
_entity_poly.type
_entity_poly.pdbx_seq_one_letter_code
_entity_poly.pdbx_strand_id
1 'polypeptide(L)'
;MALREHEHEDQLSKEGFKHIYVWQDGPDTWYPDHVHPTATAHLIVEGEVTVTIKGKSRTYKAGERCDVPGGTVHSAKMGPQGCRYVVGEM
;
A
#
# COMPACT_ATOMS: atom_id res chain seq x y z
N MET A 1 11.79 -13.12 -7.88
CA MET A 1 10.49 -13.75 -7.93
C MET A 1 9.49 -12.99 -7.08
N ALA A 2 8.35 -12.75 -7.68
CA ALA A 2 7.32 -12.06 -6.94
C ALA A 2 6.96 -12.86 -5.72
N LEU A 3 6.83 -12.19 -4.59
CA LEU A 3 6.33 -12.81 -3.42
C LEU A 3 4.94 -13.29 -3.68
N ARG A 4 4.61 -14.40 -3.11
CA ARG A 4 3.29 -14.97 -3.28
C ARG A 4 2.32 -14.06 -2.59
N GLU A 5 1.42 -13.52 -3.38
CA GLU A 5 0.42 -12.60 -2.89
C GLU A 5 -0.36 -13.22 -1.74
N HIS A 6 -0.65 -14.51 -1.82
CA HIS A 6 -1.42 -15.17 -0.77
C HIS A 6 -0.66 -15.23 0.56
N GLU A 7 0.68 -15.22 0.55
CA GLU A 7 1.45 -15.16 1.79
C GLU A 7 1.24 -13.83 2.49
N HIS A 8 1.21 -12.75 1.71
CA HIS A 8 0.91 -11.42 2.26
C HIS A 8 -0.53 -11.34 2.75
N GLU A 9 -1.45 -11.94 2.00
CA GLU A 9 -2.85 -11.98 2.42
C GLU A 9 -2.99 -12.72 3.74
N ASP A 10 -2.33 -13.87 3.88
CA ASP A 10 -2.36 -14.63 5.12
C ASP A 10 -1.77 -13.84 6.28
N GLN A 11 -0.67 -13.15 6.03
CA GLN A 11 -0.03 -12.34 7.07
C GLN A 11 -0.97 -11.24 7.56
N LEU A 12 -1.61 -10.53 6.65
CA LEU A 12 -2.54 -9.46 7.01
C LEU A 12 -3.75 -10.02 7.76
N SER A 13 -4.24 -11.18 7.34
CA SER A 13 -5.36 -11.83 8.02
C SER A 13 -5.00 -12.16 9.46
N LYS A 14 -3.81 -12.67 9.69
CA LYS A 14 -3.34 -13.00 11.03
C LYS A 14 -3.20 -11.76 11.90
N GLU A 15 -2.93 -10.62 11.29
CA GLU A 15 -2.81 -9.36 12.03
C GLU A 15 -4.16 -8.71 12.33
N GLY A 16 -5.24 -9.28 11.81
CA GLY A 16 -6.59 -8.78 12.11
C GLY A 16 -7.20 -7.90 11.04
N PHE A 17 -6.53 -7.74 9.90
CA PHE A 17 -7.13 -7.01 8.78
C PHE A 17 -8.29 -7.82 8.22
N LYS A 18 -9.41 -7.16 7.94
CA LYS A 18 -10.64 -7.84 7.54
C LYS A 18 -10.90 -7.79 6.05
N HIS A 19 -10.57 -6.68 5.41
CA HIS A 19 -10.77 -6.52 3.99
C HIS A 19 -9.38 -6.57 3.33
N ILE A 20 -9.10 -7.66 2.63
CA ILE A 20 -7.78 -7.90 2.06
C ILE A 20 -7.94 -8.21 0.58
N TYR A 21 -7.17 -7.52 -0.26
CA TYR A 21 -7.24 -7.70 -1.70
C TYR A 21 -5.94 -7.30 -2.36
N VAL A 22 -5.77 -7.73 -3.61
CA VAL A 22 -4.63 -7.36 -4.44
C VAL A 22 -5.06 -6.24 -5.37
N TRP A 23 -4.23 -5.21 -5.49
CA TRP A 23 -4.52 -4.09 -6.37
C TRP A 23 -3.30 -3.77 -7.22
N GLN A 24 -3.53 -3.25 -8.41
CA GLN A 24 -2.45 -2.82 -9.29
C GLN A 24 -2.81 -1.49 -9.91
N ASP A 25 -1.89 -0.54 -9.79
CA ASP A 25 -2.00 0.77 -10.41
C ASP A 25 -0.99 0.89 -11.54
N GLY A 26 -1.38 1.60 -12.59
CA GLY A 26 -0.49 1.84 -13.72
C GLY A 26 0.60 2.85 -13.42
N PRO A 27 1.50 3.08 -14.40
CA PRO A 27 2.60 4.04 -14.22
C PRO A 27 2.10 5.42 -13.82
N ASP A 28 2.80 6.01 -12.87
CA ASP A 28 2.59 7.39 -12.42
C ASP A 28 1.19 7.70 -11.92
N THR A 29 0.40 6.68 -11.56
CA THR A 29 -0.92 6.89 -10.99
C THR A 29 -0.80 7.73 -9.74
N TRP A 30 -1.65 8.75 -9.63
CA TRP A 30 -1.61 9.71 -8.53
C TRP A 30 -2.90 9.67 -7.71
N TYR A 31 -2.73 9.55 -6.41
CA TYR A 31 -3.84 9.68 -5.46
C TYR A 31 -3.62 10.93 -4.63
N PRO A 32 -4.46 11.96 -4.79
CA PRO A 32 -4.33 13.18 -3.99
C PRO A 32 -4.61 12.90 -2.51
N ASP A 33 -4.39 13.89 -1.68
CA ASP A 33 -4.62 13.76 -0.25
C ASP A 33 -5.99 13.16 0.04
N HIS A 34 -6.00 12.12 0.84
CA HIS A 34 -7.24 11.46 1.25
C HIS A 34 -7.00 10.82 2.62
N VAL A 35 -8.09 10.35 3.21
CA VAL A 35 -8.05 9.75 4.53
C VAL A 35 -8.94 8.53 4.54
N HIS A 36 -8.48 7.49 5.23
CA HIS A 36 -9.29 6.28 5.46
C HIS A 36 -9.72 6.25 6.91
N PRO A 37 -10.93 5.76 7.22
CA PRO A 37 -11.41 5.74 8.60
C PRO A 37 -10.67 4.75 9.49
N THR A 38 -10.09 3.71 8.90
CA THR A 38 -9.40 2.68 9.67
C THR A 38 -7.98 2.51 9.15
N ALA A 39 -7.16 1.80 9.91
CA ALA A 39 -5.79 1.53 9.52
C ALA A 39 -5.73 0.70 8.23
N THR A 40 -4.76 1.01 7.38
CA THR A 40 -4.52 0.25 6.14
C THR A 40 -3.07 -0.16 6.10
N ALA A 41 -2.80 -1.29 5.44
CA ALA A 41 -1.45 -1.78 5.21
C ALA A 41 -1.31 -2.13 3.74
N HIS A 42 -0.13 -1.85 3.19
CA HIS A 42 0.17 -2.12 1.78
C HIS A 42 1.48 -2.88 1.73
N LEU A 43 1.45 -4.10 1.21
CA LEU A 43 2.66 -4.89 1.02
C LEU A 43 2.99 -4.90 -0.47
N ILE A 44 4.11 -4.30 -0.81
CA ILE A 44 4.46 -4.07 -2.21
C ILE A 44 4.99 -5.36 -2.84
N VAL A 45 4.39 -5.77 -3.95
CA VAL A 45 4.77 -6.99 -4.67
C VAL A 45 5.66 -6.66 -5.86
N GLU A 46 5.30 -5.63 -6.62
CA GLU A 46 6.06 -5.18 -7.78
C GLU A 46 5.99 -3.68 -7.90
N GLY A 47 7.02 -3.06 -8.46
CA GLY A 47 7.06 -1.63 -8.67
C GLY A 47 7.34 -0.86 -7.40
N GLU A 48 6.84 0.35 -7.34
CA GLU A 48 7.05 1.20 -6.17
C GLU A 48 5.96 2.25 -6.02
N VAL A 49 5.81 2.73 -4.80
CA VAL A 49 4.87 3.79 -4.47
C VAL A 49 5.52 4.76 -3.51
N THR A 50 5.32 6.05 -3.74
CA THR A 50 5.78 7.09 -2.83
C THR A 50 4.57 7.62 -2.07
N VAL A 51 4.61 7.51 -0.76
CA VAL A 51 3.52 7.96 0.11
C VAL A 51 3.99 9.20 0.86
N THR A 52 3.14 10.22 0.88
CA THR A 52 3.46 11.49 1.56
C THR A 52 2.48 11.71 2.70
N ILE A 53 3.04 11.90 3.90
CA ILE A 53 2.28 12.17 5.11
C ILE A 53 2.90 13.39 5.77
N LYS A 54 2.09 14.43 6.01
CA LYS A 54 2.54 15.66 6.69
C LYS A 54 3.78 16.26 6.00
N GLY A 55 3.79 16.25 4.68
CA GLY A 55 4.88 16.81 3.90
C GLY A 55 6.13 15.96 3.81
N LYS A 56 6.11 14.76 4.40
CA LYS A 56 7.25 13.85 4.34
C LYS A 56 6.92 12.69 3.41
N SER A 57 7.77 12.48 2.43
CA SER A 57 7.58 11.45 1.43
C SER A 57 8.51 10.28 1.68
N ARG A 58 7.99 9.08 1.46
CA ARG A 58 8.79 7.87 1.52
C ARG A 58 8.39 6.94 0.38
N THR A 59 9.39 6.37 -0.30
CA THR A 59 9.16 5.43 -1.39
C THR A 59 9.29 4.01 -0.87
N TYR A 60 8.29 3.19 -1.19
CA TYR A 60 8.25 1.78 -0.82
C TYR A 60 8.37 0.94 -2.08
N LYS A 61 9.25 -0.04 -2.05
CA LYS A 61 9.52 -0.92 -3.19
C LYS A 61 9.11 -2.35 -2.88
N ALA A 62 9.21 -3.22 -3.88
CA ALA A 62 8.85 -4.62 -3.72
C ALA A 62 9.53 -5.23 -2.49
N GLY A 63 8.76 -5.93 -1.69
CA GLY A 63 9.22 -6.52 -0.43
C GLY A 63 9.05 -5.62 0.77
N GLU A 64 8.70 -4.34 0.57
CA GLU A 64 8.51 -3.40 1.67
C GLU A 64 7.04 -3.23 1.99
N ARG A 65 6.78 -2.68 3.16
CA ARG A 65 5.43 -2.51 3.68
C ARG A 65 5.19 -1.07 4.11
N CYS A 66 4.03 -0.55 3.76
CA CYS A 66 3.59 0.77 4.18
C CYS A 66 2.31 0.65 5.00
N ASP A 67 2.37 1.09 6.26
CA ASP A 67 1.19 1.11 7.13
C ASP A 67 0.75 2.56 7.31
N VAL A 68 -0.56 2.80 7.16
CA VAL A 68 -1.14 4.12 7.37
C VAL A 68 -2.19 4.03 8.45
N PRO A 69 -2.00 4.71 9.60
CA PRO A 69 -3.02 4.70 10.66
C PRO A 69 -4.32 5.33 10.19
N GLY A 70 -5.43 4.88 10.76
CA GLY A 70 -6.73 5.46 10.46
C GLY A 70 -6.73 6.95 10.80
N GLY A 71 -7.46 7.73 10.01
CA GLY A 71 -7.58 9.17 10.24
C GLY A 71 -6.37 9.98 9.80
N THR A 72 -5.40 9.37 9.13
CA THR A 72 -4.20 10.07 8.68
C THR A 72 -4.35 10.50 7.23
N VAL A 73 -4.24 11.80 6.99
CA VAL A 73 -4.29 12.33 5.62
C VAL A 73 -2.97 11.98 4.92
N HIS A 74 -3.08 11.43 3.72
CA HIS A 74 -1.91 11.04 2.95
C HIS A 74 -2.20 11.06 1.46
N SER A 75 -1.13 11.17 0.67
CA SER A 75 -1.21 11.06 -0.78
C SER A 75 -0.26 9.96 -1.23
N ALA A 76 -0.44 9.49 -2.45
CA ALA A 76 0.40 8.43 -2.98
C ALA A 76 0.61 8.61 -4.47
N LYS A 77 1.83 8.29 -4.93
CA LYS A 77 2.14 8.32 -6.36
C LYS A 77 2.91 7.05 -6.71
N MET A 78 2.42 6.36 -7.73
CA MET A 78 3.09 5.16 -8.23
C MET A 78 4.33 5.55 -9.02
N GLY A 79 5.31 4.66 -9.05
CA GLY A 79 6.52 4.88 -9.83
C GLY A 79 6.27 4.72 -11.32
N PRO A 80 7.35 4.87 -12.14
CA PRO A 80 7.20 4.86 -13.59
C PRO A 80 6.78 3.52 -14.17
N GLN A 81 6.81 2.46 -13.37
CA GLN A 81 6.37 1.13 -13.80
C GLN A 81 5.11 0.69 -13.12
N GLY A 82 4.45 1.60 -12.40
CA GLY A 82 3.27 1.25 -11.64
C GLY A 82 3.63 0.56 -10.34
N CYS A 83 2.62 -0.06 -9.72
CA CYS A 83 2.82 -0.74 -8.46
C CYS A 83 1.72 -1.78 -8.25
N ARG A 84 2.13 -2.98 -7.87
CA ARG A 84 1.19 -4.02 -7.46
C ARG A 84 1.40 -4.27 -5.98
N TYR A 85 0.32 -4.34 -5.24
CA TYR A 85 0.42 -4.51 -3.79
C TYR A 85 -0.79 -5.23 -3.22
N VAL A 86 -0.56 -5.85 -2.06
CA VAL A 86 -1.64 -6.47 -1.29
C VAL A 86 -2.08 -5.44 -0.25
N VAL A 87 -3.37 -5.18 -0.21
CA VAL A 87 -3.95 -4.17 0.68
C VAL A 87 -4.74 -4.85 1.78
N GLY A 88 -4.56 -4.38 3.00
CA GLY A 88 -5.42 -4.77 4.11
C GLY A 88 -6.07 -3.53 4.72
N GLU A 89 -7.36 -3.64 5.02
CA GLU A 89 -8.13 -2.59 5.70
C GLU A 89 -8.73 -3.19 6.96
N MET A 90 -8.59 -2.46 8.07
CA MET A 90 -9.12 -2.90 9.36
C MET A 90 -10.64 -2.90 9.40
#